data_0e0812ea101adb8000ee615f0c6100b9
#
_entry.id   0e0812ea101adb8000ee615f0c6100b9
#
_cell.length_a   1.000
_cell.length_b   1.000
_cell.length_c   1.000
_cell.angle_alpha   90.00
_cell.angle_beta   90.00
_cell.angle_gamma   90.00
#
_symmetry.space_group_name_H-M   'P 1'
#
loop_
_entity.id
_entity.type
_entity.pdbx_description
1 polymer ?
#
loop_
_entity_poly.entity_id
_entity_poly.type
_entity_poly.pdbx_seq_one_letter_code
_entity_poly.pdbx_strand_id
1 'polypeptide(L)'
;MDTLRELVDLSRHSPSAGNLQPLKYILSADAKKNALIFQNLVWAGYLKDWPGPEEGERPSAYIILLGDTEISKSVVWDHGISAQTIILGAASRGFGGCMIGTINKEKLRSDLNIPSRYEILLALALGKPKEKVVIDTVGADGDIKYWRDEENVHHV
;
A
#
# COMPACT_ATOMS: atom_id res chain seq x y z
N MET A 1 12.54 -3.02 10.71
CA MET A 1 12.43 -1.55 10.45
C MET A 1 13.44 -1.10 9.40
N ASP A 2 14.65 -1.62 9.40
CA ASP A 2 15.70 -1.21 8.46
C ASP A 2 15.33 -1.50 7.00
N THR A 3 14.76 -2.67 6.71
CA THR A 3 14.21 -2.98 5.39
C THR A 3 13.22 -1.92 4.87
N LEU A 4 12.32 -1.41 5.75
CA LEU A 4 11.39 -0.36 5.34
C LEU A 4 12.10 0.96 5.01
N ARG A 5 13.15 1.29 5.76
CA ARG A 5 13.99 2.48 5.48
C ARG A 5 14.72 2.33 4.16
N GLU A 6 15.30 1.16 3.89
CA GLU A 6 15.97 0.87 2.62
C GLU A 6 15.01 0.96 1.42
N LEU A 7 13.77 0.47 1.58
CA LEU A 7 12.76 0.57 0.53
C LEU A 7 12.35 2.02 0.24
N VAL A 8 12.22 2.84 1.28
CA VAL A 8 11.96 4.28 1.11
C VAL A 8 13.18 4.98 0.55
N ASP A 9 14.40 4.61 0.97
CA ASP A 9 15.62 5.18 0.38
C ASP A 9 15.74 4.84 -1.10
N LEU A 10 15.38 3.61 -1.51
CA LEU A 10 15.32 3.23 -2.92
C LEU A 10 14.36 4.13 -3.71
N SER A 11 13.22 4.54 -3.11
CA SER A 11 12.24 5.41 -3.77
C SER A 11 12.76 6.83 -4.05
N ARG A 12 13.85 7.27 -3.42
CA ARG A 12 14.52 8.54 -3.71
C ARG A 12 15.09 8.62 -5.14
N HIS A 13 15.29 7.46 -5.78
CA HIS A 13 15.69 7.40 -7.19
C HIS A 13 14.51 7.60 -8.15
N SER A 14 13.28 7.66 -7.64
CA SER A 14 12.08 7.97 -8.43
C SER A 14 12.03 9.47 -8.75
N PRO A 15 11.58 9.86 -9.96
CA PRO A 15 11.40 11.26 -10.29
C PRO A 15 10.26 11.88 -9.46
N SER A 16 10.34 13.20 -9.26
CA SER A 16 9.28 14.01 -8.67
C SER A 16 8.92 15.16 -9.60
N ALA A 17 7.65 15.47 -9.73
CA ALA A 17 7.15 16.54 -10.58
C ALA A 17 7.79 17.88 -10.17
N GLY A 18 8.38 18.59 -11.15
CA GLY A 18 9.14 19.81 -10.90
C GLY A 18 10.27 19.67 -9.87
N ASN A 19 10.70 18.45 -9.57
CA ASN A 19 11.67 18.12 -8.52
C ASN A 19 11.29 18.67 -7.12
N LEU A 20 9.98 18.79 -6.85
CA LEU A 20 9.47 19.37 -5.60
C LEU A 20 9.64 18.45 -4.39
N GLN A 21 9.66 17.14 -4.58
CA GLN A 21 9.88 16.11 -3.55
C GLN A 21 8.95 16.25 -2.32
N PRO A 22 7.62 16.33 -2.53
CA PRO A 22 6.68 16.61 -1.45
C PRO A 22 6.35 15.38 -0.60
N LEU A 23 6.84 14.18 -0.96
CA LEU A 23 6.48 12.96 -0.28
C LEU A 23 7.12 12.84 1.10
N LYS A 24 6.33 12.34 2.05
CA LYS A 24 6.75 11.91 3.39
C LYS A 24 6.20 10.51 3.65
N TYR A 25 6.80 9.80 4.59
CA TYR A 25 6.46 8.40 4.82
C TYR A 25 6.31 8.12 6.32
N ILE A 26 5.24 7.40 6.69
CA ILE A 26 5.14 6.76 8.00
C ILE A 26 5.45 5.28 7.82
N LEU A 27 6.44 4.79 8.53
CA LEU A 27 6.84 3.39 8.52
C LEU A 27 6.30 2.69 9.77
N SER A 28 5.76 1.49 9.60
CA SER A 28 5.30 0.66 10.71
C SER A 28 5.66 -0.81 10.51
N ALA A 29 6.33 -1.39 11.51
CA ALA A 29 6.53 -2.82 11.70
C ALA A 29 6.23 -3.19 13.17
N ASP A 30 5.46 -2.36 13.85
CA ASP A 30 4.98 -2.56 15.22
C ASP A 30 3.56 -3.10 15.20
N ALA A 31 3.30 -4.19 15.94
CA ALA A 31 2.02 -4.89 15.89
C ALA A 31 0.83 -4.00 16.29
N LYS A 32 1.00 -3.13 17.30
CA LYS A 32 -0.08 -2.24 17.76
C LYS A 32 -0.39 -1.17 16.71
N LYS A 33 0.65 -0.55 16.15
CA LYS A 33 0.52 0.44 15.10
C LYS A 33 -0.03 -0.17 13.81
N ASN A 34 0.41 -1.38 13.46
CA ASN A 34 -0.11 -2.13 12.32
C ASN A 34 -1.61 -2.42 12.46
N ALA A 35 -2.09 -2.78 13.66
CA ALA A 35 -3.50 -2.99 13.91
C ALA A 35 -4.33 -1.71 13.71
N LEU A 36 -3.83 -0.55 14.18
CA LEU A 36 -4.46 0.74 13.92
C LEU A 36 -4.52 1.09 12.43
N ILE A 37 -3.49 0.76 11.67
CA ILE A 37 -3.49 0.98 10.21
C ILE A 37 -4.49 0.04 9.55
N PHE A 38 -4.41 -1.27 9.84
CA PHE A 38 -5.23 -2.31 9.22
C PHE A 38 -6.73 -2.00 9.28
N GLN A 39 -7.24 -1.60 10.43
CA GLN A 39 -8.67 -1.31 10.64
C GLN A 39 -9.19 -0.11 9.85
N ASN A 40 -8.30 0.72 9.31
CA ASN A 40 -8.63 1.90 8.52
C ASN A 40 -8.49 1.67 6.99
N LEU A 41 -8.17 0.45 6.56
CA LEU A 41 -8.00 0.09 5.16
C LEU A 41 -9.20 -0.75 4.68
N VAL A 42 -9.62 -0.52 3.42
CA VAL A 42 -10.63 -1.36 2.75
C VAL A 42 -9.91 -2.32 1.81
N TRP A 43 -10.18 -3.60 1.99
CA TRP A 43 -9.53 -4.68 1.26
C TRP A 43 -10.36 -5.15 0.06
N ALA A 44 -9.68 -5.55 -1.02
CA ALA A 44 -10.17 -6.33 -2.16
C ALA A 44 -11.62 -6.04 -2.59
N GLY A 45 -11.88 -4.91 -3.22
CA GLY A 45 -13.23 -4.41 -3.53
C GLY A 45 -14.12 -5.36 -4.36
N TYR A 46 -13.55 -6.32 -5.10
CA TYR A 46 -14.32 -7.32 -5.85
C TYR A 46 -14.65 -8.58 -5.01
N LEU A 47 -13.94 -8.84 -3.92
CA LEU A 47 -14.22 -9.93 -3.00
C LEU A 47 -15.12 -9.44 -1.87
N LYS A 48 -16.41 -9.21 -2.18
CA LYS A 48 -17.37 -8.51 -1.29
C LYS A 48 -17.54 -9.15 0.09
N ASP A 49 -17.42 -10.47 0.18
CA ASP A 49 -17.60 -11.24 1.40
C ASP A 49 -16.28 -11.50 2.15
N TRP A 50 -15.17 -10.95 1.64
CA TRP A 50 -13.86 -11.10 2.26
C TRP A 50 -13.44 -9.84 3.00
N PRO A 51 -13.40 -9.87 4.34
CA PRO A 51 -13.11 -8.68 5.16
C PRO A 51 -11.63 -8.28 5.19
N GLY A 52 -10.79 -8.96 4.44
CA GLY A 52 -9.33 -8.85 4.49
C GLY A 52 -8.67 -10.06 5.13
N PRO A 53 -7.33 -10.07 5.22
CA PRO A 53 -6.59 -11.18 5.80
C PRO A 53 -6.90 -11.38 7.27
N GLU A 54 -6.99 -12.65 7.69
CA GLU A 54 -7.22 -13.04 9.06
C GLU A 54 -6.03 -12.71 9.98
N GLU A 55 -6.25 -12.76 11.29
CA GLU A 55 -5.18 -12.62 12.26
C GLU A 55 -4.12 -13.73 12.04
N GLY A 56 -2.84 -13.34 11.98
CA GLY A 56 -1.73 -14.23 11.61
C GLY A 56 -1.39 -14.24 10.11
N GLU A 57 -2.27 -13.72 9.25
CA GLU A 57 -2.04 -13.55 7.81
C GLU A 57 -1.95 -12.08 7.39
N ARG A 58 -2.22 -11.18 8.34
CA ARG A 58 -2.16 -9.73 8.09
C ARG A 58 -0.75 -9.29 7.72
N PRO A 59 -0.63 -8.23 6.91
CA PRO A 59 0.66 -7.64 6.58
C PRO A 59 1.50 -7.35 7.82
N SER A 60 2.77 -7.74 7.78
CA SER A 60 3.70 -7.55 8.90
C SER A 60 4.24 -6.12 8.99
N ALA A 61 4.05 -5.31 7.94
CA ALA A 61 4.52 -3.94 7.88
C ALA A 61 3.64 -3.07 6.97
N TYR A 62 3.69 -1.75 7.23
CA TYR A 62 3.02 -0.74 6.41
C TYR A 62 3.91 0.45 6.14
N ILE A 63 3.74 1.04 4.97
CA ILE A 63 4.27 2.36 4.61
C ILE A 63 3.07 3.23 4.20
N ILE A 64 2.82 4.32 4.93
CA ILE A 64 1.81 5.31 4.55
C ILE A 64 2.52 6.43 3.82
N LEU A 65 2.13 6.68 2.58
CA LEU A 65 2.63 7.78 1.77
C LEU A 65 1.81 9.02 2.05
N LEU A 66 2.51 10.09 2.36
CA LEU A 66 1.95 11.40 2.69
C LEU A 66 2.44 12.44 1.68
N GLY A 67 1.60 13.41 1.35
CA GLY A 67 1.96 14.61 0.62
C GLY A 67 2.08 15.81 1.57
N ASP A 68 3.20 16.51 1.51
CA ASP A 68 3.42 17.73 2.27
C ASP A 68 2.79 18.93 1.54
N THR A 69 1.66 19.43 2.05
CA THR A 69 0.89 20.49 1.42
C THR A 69 1.55 21.87 1.50
N GLU A 70 2.60 22.04 2.30
CA GLU A 70 3.41 23.26 2.31
C GLU A 70 4.44 23.26 1.18
N ILE A 71 4.83 22.07 0.67
CA ILE A 71 5.73 21.94 -0.48
C ILE A 71 4.93 21.96 -1.80
N SER A 72 3.84 21.19 -1.87
CA SER A 72 2.97 21.14 -3.04
C SER A 72 1.51 20.97 -2.65
N LYS A 73 0.63 21.78 -3.23
CA LYS A 73 -0.83 21.67 -3.01
C LYS A 73 -1.46 20.48 -3.75
N SER A 74 -0.73 19.88 -4.69
CA SER A 74 -1.21 18.74 -5.46
C SER A 74 -0.07 17.75 -5.69
N VAL A 75 -0.28 16.51 -5.27
CA VAL A 75 0.63 15.39 -5.54
C VAL A 75 -0.10 14.44 -6.49
N VAL A 76 0.20 14.52 -7.79
CA VAL A 76 -0.55 13.80 -8.83
C VAL A 76 0.08 12.44 -9.13
N TRP A 77 1.37 12.39 -9.45
CA TRP A 77 2.05 11.18 -9.94
C TRP A 77 3.08 10.60 -8.97
N ASP A 78 3.73 11.46 -8.21
CA ASP A 78 4.89 11.13 -7.39
C ASP A 78 4.65 9.93 -6.47
N HIS A 79 3.48 9.89 -5.80
CA HIS A 79 3.15 8.81 -4.86
C HIS A 79 2.98 7.45 -5.54
N GLY A 80 2.40 7.41 -6.76
CA GLY A 80 2.27 6.18 -7.54
C GLY A 80 3.62 5.64 -8.00
N ILE A 81 4.49 6.54 -8.51
CA ILE A 81 5.84 6.20 -8.97
C ILE A 81 6.69 5.68 -7.79
N SER A 82 6.67 6.40 -6.67
CA SER A 82 7.37 5.99 -5.45
C SER A 82 6.84 4.66 -4.90
N ALA A 83 5.52 4.48 -4.83
CA ALA A 83 4.89 3.26 -4.38
C ALA A 83 5.31 2.06 -5.24
N GLN A 84 5.29 2.18 -6.57
CA GLN A 84 5.73 1.13 -7.47
C GLN A 84 7.20 0.78 -7.27
N THR A 85 8.07 1.77 -7.08
CA THR A 85 9.50 1.54 -6.80
C THR A 85 9.70 0.76 -5.49
N ILE A 86 8.95 1.12 -4.44
CA ILE A 86 8.96 0.42 -3.16
C ILE A 86 8.50 -1.03 -3.32
N ILE A 87 7.38 -1.28 -4.02
CA ILE A 87 6.84 -2.64 -4.24
C ILE A 87 7.83 -3.51 -5.04
N LEU A 88 8.44 -2.98 -6.10
CA LEU A 88 9.46 -3.70 -6.86
C LEU A 88 10.70 -4.00 -6.00
N GLY A 89 11.13 -3.03 -5.20
CA GLY A 89 12.23 -3.21 -4.25
C GLY A 89 11.90 -4.26 -3.16
N ALA A 90 10.65 -4.35 -2.72
CA ALA A 90 10.19 -5.38 -1.80
C ALA A 90 10.18 -6.75 -2.49
N ALA A 91 9.63 -6.85 -3.71
CA ALA A 91 9.59 -8.08 -4.49
C ALA A 91 10.98 -8.66 -4.75
N SER A 92 11.97 -7.82 -5.07
CA SER A 92 13.37 -8.25 -5.26
C SER A 92 14.01 -8.85 -4.01
N ARG A 93 13.42 -8.61 -2.83
CA ARG A 93 13.83 -9.16 -1.53
C ARG A 93 12.95 -10.29 -1.03
N GLY A 94 12.04 -10.81 -1.87
CA GLY A 94 11.10 -11.89 -1.54
C GLY A 94 9.93 -11.45 -0.64
N PHE A 95 9.62 -10.16 -0.59
CA PHE A 95 8.41 -9.64 0.06
C PHE A 95 7.32 -9.37 -0.98
N GLY A 96 6.07 -9.53 -0.56
CA GLY A 96 4.91 -9.09 -1.32
C GLY A 96 4.39 -7.75 -0.82
N GLY A 97 3.59 -7.09 -1.64
CA GLY A 97 2.96 -5.85 -1.25
C GLY A 97 1.69 -5.54 -2.03
N CYS A 98 0.81 -4.79 -1.40
CA CYS A 98 -0.42 -4.29 -2.00
C CYS A 98 -0.53 -2.78 -1.78
N MET A 99 -0.94 -2.07 -2.83
CA MET A 99 -1.27 -0.64 -2.78
C MET A 99 -2.75 -0.48 -2.45
N ILE A 100 -3.06 0.24 -1.37
CA ILE A 100 -4.42 0.45 -0.89
C ILE A 100 -4.72 1.94 -0.89
N GLY A 101 -5.63 2.36 -1.80
CA GLY A 101 -6.07 3.75 -1.90
C GLY A 101 -7.35 4.04 -1.12
N THR A 102 -8.17 3.01 -0.85
CA THR A 102 -9.40 3.17 -0.07
C THR A 102 -9.09 3.13 1.43
N ILE A 103 -8.96 4.31 2.02
CA ILE A 103 -8.51 4.52 3.40
C ILE A 103 -9.53 5.40 4.13
N ASN A 104 -9.88 5.04 5.36
CA ASN A 104 -10.55 5.96 6.27
C ASN A 104 -9.54 7.01 6.77
N LYS A 105 -9.31 8.03 5.93
CA LYS A 105 -8.24 9.02 6.13
C LYS A 105 -8.41 9.79 7.43
N GLU A 106 -9.65 10.19 7.78
CA GLU A 106 -9.92 10.95 9.00
C GLU A 106 -9.59 10.15 10.25
N LYS A 107 -10.06 8.90 10.30
CA LYS A 107 -9.79 8.01 11.42
C LYS A 107 -8.31 7.65 11.51
N LEU A 108 -7.66 7.32 10.37
CA LEU A 108 -6.22 7.00 10.35
C LEU A 108 -5.38 8.20 10.80
N ARG A 109 -5.77 9.42 10.41
CA ARG A 109 -5.13 10.66 10.85
C ARG A 109 -5.17 10.80 12.37
N SER A 110 -6.35 10.58 12.97
CA SER A 110 -6.54 10.63 14.42
C SER A 110 -5.73 9.54 15.13
N ASP A 111 -5.84 8.29 14.66
CA ASP A 111 -5.19 7.13 15.28
C ASP A 111 -3.66 7.23 15.28
N LEU A 112 -3.08 7.86 14.25
CA LEU A 112 -1.62 8.01 14.11
C LEU A 112 -1.12 9.42 14.45
N ASN A 113 -2.00 10.34 14.89
CA ASN A 113 -1.67 11.73 15.17
C ASN A 113 -0.95 12.44 13.99
N ILE A 114 -1.48 12.24 12.76
CA ILE A 114 -0.89 12.83 11.55
C ILE A 114 -1.29 14.32 11.46
N PRO A 115 -0.33 15.25 11.46
CA PRO A 115 -0.64 16.67 11.33
C PRO A 115 -1.43 17.00 10.05
N SER A 116 -2.32 18.01 10.12
CA SER A 116 -3.16 18.43 8.98
C SER A 116 -2.37 18.89 7.75
N ARG A 117 -1.13 19.34 7.95
CA ARG A 117 -0.17 19.66 6.89
C ARG A 117 0.05 18.50 5.92
N TYR A 118 -0.05 17.24 6.37
CA TYR A 118 0.22 16.07 5.54
C TYR A 118 -1.07 15.44 5.03
N GLU A 119 -1.24 15.40 3.72
CA GLU A 119 -2.31 14.65 3.08
C GLU A 119 -1.96 13.15 3.05
N ILE A 120 -2.90 12.28 3.45
CA ILE A 120 -2.75 10.83 3.33
C ILE A 120 -3.08 10.44 1.87
N LEU A 121 -2.11 9.90 1.15
CA LEU A 121 -2.22 9.59 -0.28
C LEU A 121 -2.51 8.11 -0.51
N LEU A 122 -1.69 7.23 0.06
CA LEU A 122 -1.70 5.80 -0.22
C LEU A 122 -1.13 5.02 0.96
N ALA A 123 -1.61 3.79 1.16
CA ALA A 123 -1.01 2.83 2.07
C ALA A 123 -0.40 1.66 1.29
N LEU A 124 0.82 1.27 1.64
CA LEU A 124 1.45 0.03 1.19
C LEU A 124 1.39 -0.98 2.33
N ALA A 125 0.74 -2.10 2.09
CA ALA A 125 0.72 -3.25 2.98
C ALA A 125 1.80 -4.22 2.52
N LEU A 126 2.75 -4.56 3.39
CA LEU A 126 3.93 -5.35 3.05
C LEU A 126 4.05 -6.57 3.96
N GLY A 127 4.49 -7.68 3.39
CA GLY A 127 4.68 -8.91 4.14
C GLY A 127 5.35 -10.00 3.32
N LYS A 128 5.57 -11.17 3.92
CA LYS A 128 5.99 -12.35 3.17
C LYS A 128 4.76 -12.90 2.45
N PRO A 129 4.78 -13.06 1.11
CA PRO A 129 3.63 -13.55 0.38
C PRO A 129 3.29 -14.99 0.81
N LYS A 130 2.02 -15.25 1.07
CA LYS A 130 1.45 -16.58 1.31
C LYS A 130 0.51 -16.97 0.17
N GLU A 131 -0.09 -15.98 -0.46
CA GLU A 131 -1.06 -16.15 -1.54
C GLU A 131 -0.35 -16.60 -2.83
N LYS A 132 -0.97 -17.53 -3.54
CA LYS A 132 -0.58 -17.86 -4.91
C LYS A 132 -1.41 -16.99 -5.86
N VAL A 133 -0.73 -16.23 -6.70
CA VAL A 133 -1.36 -15.34 -7.69
C VAL A 133 -1.08 -15.89 -9.09
N VAL A 134 -2.11 -15.89 -9.93
CA VAL A 134 -2.03 -16.28 -11.36
C VAL A 134 -2.53 -15.10 -12.20
N ILE A 135 -1.80 -14.78 -13.24
CA ILE A 135 -2.22 -13.78 -14.23
C ILE A 135 -3.03 -14.50 -15.29
N ASP A 136 -4.31 -14.14 -15.40
CA ASP A 136 -5.23 -14.69 -16.38
C ASP A 136 -5.29 -13.82 -17.65
N THR A 137 -5.82 -14.43 -18.72
CA THR A 137 -6.15 -13.69 -19.94
C THR A 137 -7.60 -13.20 -19.85
N VAL A 138 -7.83 -11.94 -20.18
CA VAL A 138 -9.19 -11.38 -20.24
C VAL A 138 -10.04 -12.18 -21.24
N GLY A 139 -11.19 -12.67 -20.79
CA GLY A 139 -12.14 -13.43 -21.59
C GLY A 139 -12.85 -12.58 -22.65
N ALA A 140 -13.63 -13.22 -23.52
CA ALA A 140 -14.38 -12.54 -24.57
C ALA A 140 -15.47 -11.59 -24.06
N ASP A 141 -15.91 -11.77 -22.81
CA ASP A 141 -16.87 -10.90 -22.10
C ASP A 141 -16.23 -9.60 -21.56
N GLY A 142 -14.89 -9.51 -21.58
CA GLY A 142 -14.14 -8.35 -21.09
C GLY A 142 -14.16 -8.18 -19.57
N ASP A 143 -14.57 -9.18 -18.77
CA ASP A 143 -14.51 -9.10 -17.31
C ASP A 143 -13.06 -9.09 -16.85
N ILE A 144 -12.71 -8.07 -16.05
CA ILE A 144 -11.36 -7.83 -15.50
C ILE A 144 -11.31 -8.01 -13.99
N LYS A 145 -12.39 -8.51 -13.38
CA LYS A 145 -12.46 -8.66 -11.94
C LYS A 145 -11.58 -9.82 -11.49
N TYR A 146 -10.73 -9.55 -10.52
CA TYR A 146 -10.00 -10.62 -9.84
C TYR A 146 -10.95 -11.46 -8.98
N TRP A 147 -10.63 -12.75 -8.86
CA TRP A 147 -11.43 -13.75 -8.14
C TRP A 147 -10.54 -14.80 -7.48
N ARG A 148 -11.11 -15.69 -6.67
CA ARG A 148 -10.40 -16.84 -6.09
C ARG A 148 -11.13 -18.12 -6.46
N ASP A 149 -10.35 -19.15 -6.77
CA ASP A 149 -10.85 -20.49 -6.99
C ASP A 149 -11.05 -21.27 -5.67
N GLU A 150 -11.49 -22.53 -5.81
CA GLU A 150 -11.73 -23.42 -4.67
C GLU A 150 -10.45 -23.76 -3.88
N GLU A 151 -9.26 -23.61 -4.48
CA GLU A 151 -7.95 -23.79 -3.87
C GLU A 151 -7.38 -22.49 -3.28
N ASN A 152 -8.18 -21.41 -3.24
CA ASN A 152 -7.77 -20.07 -2.83
C ASN A 152 -6.63 -19.46 -3.68
N VAL A 153 -6.45 -19.92 -4.92
CA VAL A 153 -5.55 -19.25 -5.86
C VAL A 153 -6.21 -17.95 -6.32
N HIS A 154 -5.46 -16.88 -6.31
CA HIS A 154 -5.92 -15.54 -6.69
C HIS A 154 -5.64 -15.30 -8.17
N HIS A 155 -6.70 -15.19 -8.96
CA HIS A 155 -6.68 -14.91 -10.39
C HIS A 155 -6.83 -13.40 -10.63
N VAL A 156 -5.94 -12.81 -11.42
CA VAL A 156 -5.89 -11.37 -11.72
C VAL A 156 -5.70 -11.12 -13.22
#